data_9f033f6d7c97263dd988d289fc7c3f6d
#
_entry.id   9f033f6d7c97263dd988d289fc7c3f6d
#
_cell.length_a   1.000
_cell.length_b   1.000
_cell.length_c   1.000
_cell.angle_alpha   90.00
_cell.angle_beta   90.00
_cell.angle_gamma   90.00
#
_symmetry.space_group_name_H-M   'P 1'
#
loop_
_entity.id
_entity.type
_entity.pdbx_description
1 polymer ?
#
loop_
_entity_poly.entity_id
_entity_poly.type
_entity_poly.pdbx_seq_one_letter_code
_entity_poly.pdbx_strand_id
1 'polypeptide(L)'
;MLRLDDDLQPFYLAMSADPEFMWITSEGAGRLLRSPTVYEDLVKMICTTNCSWALTEKMVTALVNELGRESDDGRKSFPEAQAMAEGSIAFYRDKIRSGYRAPYLRELAQRVSSGALDVESWLTNDAALPDLLKEMKSVKGVGNYAAENLLKLIGRYDGLALDSWTRAQFARMRNSGRTASDKKIGRFYSRFDSWRGLALWCDMTRDWLDQQNVAKW
;
A
#
# COMPACT_ATOMS: atom_id res chain seq x y z
N MET A 1 -9.60 -9.94 0.87
CA MET A 1 -9.34 -8.51 1.14
C MET A 1 -8.71 -8.26 2.52
N LEU A 2 -9.22 -8.84 3.62
CA LEU A 2 -8.62 -8.68 4.97
C LEU A 2 -7.57 -9.75 5.34
N ARG A 3 -7.22 -10.66 4.42
CA ARG A 3 -6.29 -11.76 4.65
C ARG A 3 -6.62 -12.52 5.95
N LEU A 4 -7.87 -12.97 6.10
CA LEU A 4 -8.34 -13.63 7.33
C LEU A 4 -7.66 -14.99 7.58
N ASP A 5 -7.10 -15.59 6.52
CA ASP A 5 -6.35 -16.84 6.57
C ASP A 5 -4.91 -16.66 7.10
N ASP A 6 -4.43 -15.40 7.20
CA ASP A 6 -3.11 -15.13 7.78
C ASP A 6 -3.16 -15.28 9.30
N ASP A 7 -2.21 -16.06 9.83
CA ASP A 7 -2.01 -16.17 11.26
C ASP A 7 -1.25 -14.95 11.82
N LEU A 8 -1.95 -14.09 12.55
CA LEU A 8 -1.37 -12.95 13.25
C LEU A 8 -1.00 -13.26 14.72
N GLN A 9 -1.11 -14.50 15.20
CA GLN A 9 -0.75 -14.85 16.58
C GLN A 9 0.72 -14.51 16.90
N PRO A 10 1.71 -14.80 16.02
CA PRO A 10 3.10 -14.39 16.28
C PRO A 10 3.27 -12.88 16.40
N PHE A 11 2.53 -12.11 15.61
CA PHE A 11 2.51 -10.64 15.72
C PHE A 11 1.95 -10.19 17.06
N TYR A 12 0.80 -10.72 17.48
CA TYR A 12 0.19 -10.37 18.76
C TYR A 12 1.06 -10.75 19.95
N LEU A 13 1.76 -11.88 19.90
CA LEU A 13 2.74 -12.27 20.93
C LEU A 13 3.88 -11.24 21.02
N ALA A 14 4.42 -10.81 19.88
CA ALA A 14 5.45 -9.78 19.84
C ALA A 14 4.97 -8.43 20.40
N MET A 15 3.73 -8.02 20.07
CA MET A 15 3.15 -6.77 20.55
C MET A 15 2.82 -6.82 22.05
N SER A 16 2.34 -7.96 22.55
CA SER A 16 2.01 -8.15 23.99
C SER A 16 3.23 -8.13 24.90
N ALA A 17 4.41 -8.42 24.37
CA ALA A 17 5.66 -8.35 25.13
C ALA A 17 6.12 -6.92 25.41
N ASP A 18 5.54 -5.91 24.74
CA ASP A 18 5.87 -4.49 24.88
C ASP A 18 4.65 -3.71 25.42
N PRO A 19 4.72 -3.15 26.67
CA PRO A 19 3.60 -2.45 27.28
C PRO A 19 3.06 -1.28 26.43
N GLU A 20 3.90 -0.64 25.62
CA GLU A 20 3.47 0.46 24.75
C GLU A 20 2.65 -0.02 23.53
N PHE A 21 2.77 -1.31 23.17
CA PHE A 21 2.15 -1.92 21.98
C PHE A 21 1.08 -2.97 22.31
N MET A 22 0.90 -3.30 23.60
CA MET A 22 -0.09 -4.28 24.09
C MET A 22 -1.51 -3.98 23.59
N TRP A 23 -1.86 -2.70 23.40
CA TRP A 23 -3.16 -2.29 22.89
C TRP A 23 -3.48 -2.89 21.51
N ILE A 24 -2.46 -3.16 20.67
CA ILE A 24 -2.64 -3.78 19.34
C ILE A 24 -3.31 -5.15 19.50
N THR A 25 -2.89 -5.92 20.48
CA THR A 25 -3.46 -7.23 20.76
C THR A 25 -4.87 -7.10 21.37
N SER A 26 -5.07 -6.19 22.32
CA SER A 26 -6.38 -6.03 22.95
C SER A 26 -7.47 -5.56 21.97
N GLU A 27 -7.11 -4.74 20.99
CA GLU A 27 -8.01 -4.25 19.95
C GLU A 27 -8.09 -5.17 18.71
N GLY A 28 -7.28 -6.21 18.63
CA GLY A 28 -7.19 -7.08 17.46
C GLY A 28 -6.73 -6.34 16.20
N ALA A 29 -5.92 -5.28 16.37
CA ALA A 29 -5.44 -4.45 15.27
C ALA A 29 -4.39 -5.19 14.41
N GLY A 30 -4.12 -4.68 13.19
CA GLY A 30 -3.05 -5.20 12.32
C GLY A 30 -3.54 -5.84 11.02
N ARG A 31 -4.85 -5.98 10.82
CA ARG A 31 -5.36 -6.46 9.53
C ARG A 31 -5.50 -5.29 8.56
N LEU A 32 -4.69 -5.34 7.51
CA LEU A 32 -4.71 -4.32 6.46
C LEU A 32 -5.74 -4.69 5.39
N LEU A 33 -6.49 -3.69 4.93
CA LEU A 33 -7.40 -3.84 3.80
C LEU A 33 -6.60 -3.74 2.50
N ARG A 34 -6.62 -4.79 1.69
CA ARG A 34 -6.07 -4.79 0.34
C ARG A 34 -7.17 -4.88 -0.71
N SER A 35 -6.85 -4.52 -1.93
CA SER A 35 -7.71 -4.74 -3.10
C SER A 35 -7.89 -6.24 -3.39
N PRO A 36 -8.89 -6.63 -4.20
CA PRO A 36 -9.07 -8.02 -4.64
C PRO A 36 -7.84 -8.60 -5.33
N THR A 37 -7.13 -7.79 -6.11
CA THR A 37 -5.94 -8.18 -6.87
C THR A 37 -4.71 -7.36 -6.47
N VAL A 38 -3.51 -7.94 -6.61
CA VAL A 38 -2.24 -7.23 -6.44
C VAL A 38 -2.07 -6.18 -7.54
N TYR A 39 -2.57 -6.48 -8.75
CA TYR A 39 -2.57 -5.52 -9.85
C TYR A 39 -3.28 -4.22 -9.48
N GLU A 40 -4.47 -4.30 -8.90
CA GLU A 40 -5.22 -3.12 -8.44
C GLU A 40 -4.45 -2.34 -7.37
N ASP A 41 -3.89 -3.04 -6.36
CA ASP A 41 -3.07 -2.40 -5.33
C ASP A 41 -1.85 -1.70 -5.95
N LEU A 42 -1.19 -2.33 -6.92
CA LEU A 42 -0.01 -1.80 -7.60
C LEU A 42 -0.35 -0.53 -8.41
N VAL A 43 -1.45 -0.54 -9.17
CA VAL A 43 -1.93 0.65 -9.89
C VAL A 43 -2.25 1.79 -8.93
N LYS A 44 -2.96 1.50 -7.84
CA LYS A 44 -3.28 2.48 -6.79
C LYS A 44 -2.00 3.04 -6.16
N MET A 45 -1.01 2.18 -5.85
CA MET A 45 0.27 2.62 -5.30
C MET A 45 1.03 3.54 -6.26
N ILE A 46 1.04 3.27 -7.57
CA ILE A 46 1.63 4.19 -8.56
C ILE A 46 0.89 5.54 -8.52
N CYS A 47 -0.44 5.53 -8.39
CA CYS A 47 -1.24 6.75 -8.29
C CYS A 47 -0.97 7.57 -7.02
N THR A 48 -0.50 6.96 -5.92
CA THR A 48 -0.17 7.70 -4.68
C THR A 48 1.16 8.44 -4.72
N THR A 49 2.03 8.15 -5.67
CA THR A 49 3.40 8.69 -5.68
C THR A 49 3.42 10.20 -5.91
N ASN A 50 4.13 10.97 -5.06
CA ASN A 50 4.35 12.42 -5.21
C ASN A 50 3.07 13.23 -5.52
N CYS A 51 1.97 12.96 -4.85
CA CYS A 51 0.74 13.74 -4.98
C CYS A 51 -0.09 13.73 -3.68
N SER A 52 -1.13 14.57 -3.66
CA SER A 52 -2.09 14.58 -2.57
C SER A 52 -3.06 13.38 -2.67
N TRP A 53 -3.66 13.01 -1.55
CA TRP A 53 -4.71 11.98 -1.51
C TRP A 53 -5.86 12.29 -2.47
N ALA A 54 -6.35 13.53 -2.47
CA ALA A 54 -7.42 13.97 -3.37
C ALA A 54 -7.09 13.78 -4.87
N LEU A 55 -5.81 13.93 -5.26
CA LEU A 55 -5.41 13.66 -6.65
C LEU A 55 -5.37 12.16 -6.93
N THR A 56 -4.89 11.35 -5.99
CA THR A 56 -4.93 9.88 -6.08
C THR A 56 -6.36 9.39 -6.27
N GLU A 57 -7.28 9.85 -5.43
CA GLU A 57 -8.71 9.50 -5.51
C GLU A 57 -9.31 9.87 -6.87
N LYS A 58 -9.04 11.06 -7.38
CA LYS A 58 -9.49 11.48 -8.72
C LYS A 58 -8.96 10.58 -9.83
N MET A 59 -7.68 10.20 -9.79
CA MET A 59 -7.10 9.31 -10.80
C MET A 59 -7.72 7.91 -10.74
N VAL A 60 -7.87 7.34 -9.55
CA VAL A 60 -8.47 6.00 -9.37
C VAL A 60 -9.94 6.00 -9.79
N THR A 61 -10.71 7.02 -9.38
CA THR A 61 -12.11 7.19 -9.79
C THR A 61 -12.24 7.33 -11.30
N ALA A 62 -11.37 8.11 -11.94
CA ALA A 62 -11.38 8.25 -13.39
C ALA A 62 -11.06 6.93 -14.10
N LEU A 63 -10.08 6.14 -13.59
CA LEU A 63 -9.78 4.81 -14.14
C LEU A 63 -11.01 3.88 -14.08
N VAL A 64 -11.71 3.84 -12.93
CA VAL A 64 -12.93 3.05 -12.76
C VAL A 64 -14.04 3.51 -13.69
N ASN A 65 -14.27 4.82 -13.78
CA ASN A 65 -15.35 5.38 -14.60
C ASN A 65 -15.13 5.17 -16.09
N GLU A 66 -13.90 5.31 -16.58
CA GLU A 66 -13.59 5.27 -18.01
C GLU A 66 -13.34 3.83 -18.52
N LEU A 67 -12.78 2.96 -17.69
CA LEU A 67 -12.32 1.63 -18.12
C LEU A 67 -12.94 0.46 -17.33
N GLY A 68 -13.62 0.75 -16.23
CA GLY A 68 -14.25 -0.29 -15.40
C GLY A 68 -15.45 -0.91 -16.10
N ARG A 69 -15.60 -2.24 -15.96
CA ARG A 69 -16.78 -2.95 -16.44
C ARG A 69 -17.97 -2.63 -15.54
N GLU A 70 -19.08 -2.25 -16.16
CA GLU A 70 -20.34 -1.98 -15.45
C GLU A 70 -21.06 -3.28 -15.10
N SER A 71 -21.58 -3.36 -13.89
CA SER A 71 -22.45 -4.45 -13.41
C SER A 71 -23.92 -4.07 -13.59
N ASP A 72 -24.83 -5.04 -13.43
CA ASP A 72 -26.26 -4.86 -13.63
C ASP A 72 -26.88 -3.79 -12.72
N ASP A 73 -26.26 -3.49 -11.60
CA ASP A 73 -26.68 -2.44 -10.64
C ASP A 73 -26.02 -1.06 -10.91
N GLY A 74 -25.35 -0.90 -12.04
CA GLY A 74 -24.73 0.36 -12.49
C GLY A 74 -23.39 0.68 -11.81
N ARG A 75 -22.88 -0.18 -10.92
CA ARG A 75 -21.55 -0.01 -10.34
C ARG A 75 -20.47 -0.49 -11.31
N LYS A 76 -19.29 0.13 -11.23
CA LYS A 76 -18.15 -0.25 -12.07
C LYS A 76 -17.06 -0.92 -11.25
N SER A 77 -16.51 -2.01 -11.80
CA SER A 77 -15.32 -2.66 -11.23
C SER A 77 -14.06 -1.83 -11.45
N PHE A 78 -13.01 -2.13 -10.70
CA PHE A 78 -11.69 -1.65 -11.09
C PHE A 78 -11.31 -2.26 -12.46
N PRO A 79 -10.64 -1.49 -13.36
CA PRO A 79 -10.36 -1.97 -14.71
C PRO A 79 -9.34 -3.12 -14.71
N GLU A 80 -9.60 -4.09 -15.57
CA GLU A 80 -8.67 -5.18 -15.84
C GLU A 80 -7.42 -4.67 -16.61
N ALA A 81 -6.31 -5.40 -16.50
CA ALA A 81 -5.06 -5.02 -17.15
C ALA A 81 -5.21 -4.91 -18.68
N GLN A 82 -6.05 -5.76 -19.30
CA GLN A 82 -6.33 -5.69 -20.73
C GLN A 82 -6.96 -4.36 -21.14
N ALA A 83 -8.01 -3.93 -20.44
CA ALA A 83 -8.68 -2.64 -20.71
C ALA A 83 -7.72 -1.46 -20.52
N MET A 84 -6.88 -1.52 -19.50
CA MET A 84 -5.86 -0.49 -19.27
C MET A 84 -4.75 -0.50 -20.32
N ALA A 85 -4.36 -1.67 -20.87
CA ALA A 85 -3.30 -1.79 -21.88
C ALA A 85 -3.65 -1.11 -23.21
N GLU A 86 -4.94 -1.06 -23.54
CA GLU A 86 -5.47 -0.45 -24.77
C GLU A 86 -5.45 1.09 -24.70
N GLY A 87 -5.42 1.68 -23.52
CA GLY A 87 -5.40 3.12 -23.34
C GLY A 87 -4.14 3.78 -23.91
N SER A 88 -4.31 4.88 -24.66
CA SER A 88 -3.19 5.68 -25.16
C SER A 88 -2.52 6.50 -24.03
N ILE A 89 -1.26 6.92 -24.23
CA ILE A 89 -0.60 7.86 -23.27
C ILE A 89 -1.41 9.17 -23.14
N ALA A 90 -1.99 9.67 -24.24
CA ALA A 90 -2.83 10.86 -24.20
C ALA A 90 -4.09 10.64 -23.35
N PHE A 91 -4.73 9.47 -23.46
CA PHE A 91 -5.87 9.10 -22.62
C PHE A 91 -5.49 9.15 -21.13
N TYR A 92 -4.38 8.52 -20.71
CA TYR A 92 -3.93 8.55 -19.32
C TYR A 92 -3.59 9.95 -18.84
N ARG A 93 -2.97 10.76 -19.70
CA ARG A 93 -2.60 12.13 -19.34
C ARG A 93 -3.81 13.05 -19.23
N ASP A 94 -4.71 12.99 -20.19
CA ASP A 94 -5.73 14.03 -20.39
C ASP A 94 -7.08 13.66 -19.72
N LYS A 95 -7.48 12.36 -19.78
CA LYS A 95 -8.72 11.86 -19.15
C LYS A 95 -8.49 11.42 -17.71
N ILE A 96 -7.50 10.56 -17.47
CA ILE A 96 -7.17 10.07 -16.12
C ILE A 96 -6.43 11.12 -15.30
N ARG A 97 -5.79 12.08 -15.98
CA ARG A 97 -5.00 13.17 -15.35
C ARG A 97 -3.82 12.65 -14.54
N SER A 98 -3.23 11.53 -14.99
CA SER A 98 -2.15 10.85 -14.29
C SER A 98 -0.78 11.50 -14.46
N GLY A 99 -0.68 12.53 -15.31
CA GLY A 99 0.56 13.29 -15.52
C GLY A 99 1.71 12.40 -15.98
N TYR A 100 2.86 12.49 -15.33
CA TYR A 100 4.05 11.69 -15.64
C TYR A 100 3.88 10.19 -15.42
N ARG A 101 2.85 9.75 -14.70
CA ARG A 101 2.53 8.34 -14.45
C ARG A 101 1.89 7.66 -15.66
N ALA A 102 1.42 8.43 -16.65
CA ALA A 102 0.76 7.89 -17.84
C ALA A 102 1.53 6.75 -18.51
N PRO A 103 2.84 6.89 -18.85
CA PRO A 103 3.60 5.80 -19.42
C PRO A 103 3.78 4.61 -18.46
N TYR A 104 3.84 4.84 -17.16
CA TYR A 104 4.04 3.78 -16.16
C TYR A 104 2.80 2.90 -16.03
N LEU A 105 1.61 3.52 -15.94
CA LEU A 105 0.34 2.81 -15.87
C LEU A 105 0.09 1.96 -17.13
N ARG A 106 0.35 2.54 -18.30
CA ARG A 106 0.21 1.82 -19.56
C ARG A 106 1.18 0.65 -19.67
N GLU A 107 2.47 0.88 -19.39
CA GLU A 107 3.49 -0.18 -19.46
C GLU A 107 3.19 -1.33 -18.50
N LEU A 108 2.80 -1.01 -17.25
CA LEU A 108 2.37 -2.01 -16.28
C LEU A 108 1.22 -2.85 -16.83
N ALA A 109 0.17 -2.18 -17.32
CA ALA A 109 -1.00 -2.86 -17.88
C ALA A 109 -0.63 -3.78 -19.08
N GLN A 110 0.23 -3.32 -19.98
CA GLN A 110 0.71 -4.10 -21.11
C GLN A 110 1.54 -5.33 -20.68
N ARG A 111 2.40 -5.19 -19.68
CA ARG A 111 3.21 -6.31 -19.18
C ARG A 111 2.35 -7.36 -18.49
N VAL A 112 1.35 -6.93 -17.71
CA VAL A 112 0.44 -7.86 -17.01
C VAL A 112 -0.51 -8.52 -18.01
N SER A 113 -1.14 -7.77 -18.91
CA SER A 113 -2.09 -8.32 -19.88
C SER A 113 -1.45 -9.30 -20.89
N SER A 114 -0.17 -9.10 -21.21
CA SER A 114 0.58 -10.02 -22.09
C SER A 114 1.16 -11.24 -21.35
N GLY A 115 1.03 -11.32 -20.02
CA GLY A 115 1.66 -12.36 -19.21
C GLY A 115 3.18 -12.18 -19.00
N ALA A 116 3.77 -11.07 -19.46
CA ALA A 116 5.19 -10.78 -19.26
C ALA A 116 5.53 -10.40 -17.80
N LEU A 117 4.52 -10.15 -16.98
CA LEU A 117 4.63 -9.89 -15.55
C LEU A 117 3.41 -10.47 -14.81
N ASP A 118 3.66 -11.43 -13.94
CA ASP A 118 2.63 -12.02 -13.06
C ASP A 118 2.74 -11.43 -11.66
N VAL A 119 2.03 -10.32 -11.42
CA VAL A 119 2.04 -9.64 -10.12
C VAL A 119 1.23 -10.40 -9.05
N GLU A 120 0.27 -11.24 -9.45
CA GLU A 120 -0.54 -12.02 -8.49
C GLU A 120 0.30 -13.12 -7.83
N SER A 121 1.33 -13.62 -8.51
CA SER A 121 2.27 -14.59 -7.95
C SER A 121 2.99 -14.07 -6.70
N TRP A 122 3.09 -12.76 -6.50
CA TRP A 122 3.71 -12.17 -5.31
C TRP A 122 2.97 -12.51 -4.00
N LEU A 123 1.69 -12.89 -4.07
CA LEU A 123 0.92 -13.34 -2.90
C LEU A 123 1.41 -14.66 -2.30
N THR A 124 1.94 -15.53 -3.14
CA THR A 124 2.36 -16.90 -2.78
C THR A 124 3.85 -17.14 -3.00
N ASN A 125 4.58 -16.11 -3.40
CA ASN A 125 5.99 -16.21 -3.72
C ASN A 125 6.84 -16.27 -2.42
N ASP A 126 7.54 -17.38 -2.22
CA ASP A 126 8.46 -17.61 -1.10
C ASP A 126 9.88 -17.04 -1.34
N ALA A 127 10.06 -16.24 -2.40
CA ALA A 127 11.34 -15.61 -2.70
C ALA A 127 11.87 -14.81 -1.50
N ALA A 128 13.18 -14.75 -1.40
CA ALA A 128 13.83 -13.90 -0.41
C ALA A 128 13.41 -12.44 -0.59
N LEU A 129 13.21 -11.73 0.51
CA LEU A 129 12.74 -10.34 0.51
C LEU A 129 13.51 -9.41 -0.45
N PRO A 130 14.87 -9.48 -0.54
CA PRO A 130 15.60 -8.64 -1.48
C PRO A 130 15.26 -8.88 -2.95
N ASP A 131 15.00 -10.14 -3.33
CA ASP A 131 14.68 -10.53 -4.71
C ASP A 131 13.26 -10.06 -5.06
N LEU A 132 12.29 -10.27 -4.17
CA LEU A 132 10.93 -9.78 -4.35
C LEU A 132 10.88 -8.25 -4.45
N LEU A 133 11.61 -7.54 -3.60
CA LEU A 133 11.75 -6.07 -3.68
C LEU A 133 12.39 -5.62 -4.99
N LYS A 134 13.37 -6.35 -5.49
CA LYS A 134 14.01 -6.07 -6.78
C LYS A 134 13.03 -6.24 -7.93
N GLU A 135 12.23 -7.31 -7.91
CA GLU A 135 11.19 -7.56 -8.90
C GLU A 135 10.12 -6.45 -8.87
N MET A 136 9.55 -6.13 -7.70
CA MET A 136 8.57 -5.05 -7.55
C MET A 136 9.12 -3.71 -8.08
N LYS A 137 10.36 -3.38 -7.75
CA LYS A 137 11.02 -2.15 -8.21
C LYS A 137 11.43 -2.16 -9.69
N SER A 138 11.35 -3.29 -10.38
CA SER A 138 11.49 -3.35 -11.83
C SER A 138 10.31 -2.73 -12.56
N VAL A 139 9.18 -2.55 -11.87
CA VAL A 139 8.00 -1.87 -12.40
C VAL A 139 8.22 -0.36 -12.33
N LYS A 140 8.13 0.31 -13.48
CA LYS A 140 8.29 1.77 -13.54
C LYS A 140 7.26 2.49 -12.66
N GLY A 141 7.73 3.44 -11.88
CA GLY A 141 6.90 4.15 -10.91
C GLY A 141 6.85 3.52 -9.52
N VAL A 142 7.42 2.33 -9.33
CA VAL A 142 7.52 1.64 -8.05
C VAL A 142 8.89 1.88 -7.43
N GLY A 143 8.96 2.84 -6.51
CA GLY A 143 10.13 3.08 -5.66
C GLY A 143 10.05 2.29 -4.34
N ASN A 144 11.01 2.52 -3.43
CA ASN A 144 11.05 1.85 -2.13
C ASN A 144 9.72 1.98 -1.35
N TYR A 145 9.16 3.19 -1.28
CA TYR A 145 7.89 3.43 -0.59
C TYR A 145 6.75 2.56 -1.13
N ALA A 146 6.56 2.55 -2.44
CA ALA A 146 5.48 1.77 -3.07
C ALA A 146 5.71 0.26 -2.90
N ALA A 147 6.94 -0.23 -3.10
CA ALA A 147 7.28 -1.64 -2.93
C ALA A 147 7.07 -2.11 -1.48
N GLU A 148 7.51 -1.33 -0.48
CA GLU A 148 7.34 -1.68 0.94
C GLU A 148 5.88 -1.63 1.39
N ASN A 149 5.04 -0.75 0.83
CA ASN A 149 3.60 -0.77 1.07
C ASN A 149 2.94 -2.00 0.43
N LEU A 150 3.29 -2.33 -0.81
CA LEU A 150 2.81 -3.54 -1.46
C LEU A 150 3.18 -4.80 -0.66
N LEU A 151 4.41 -4.88 -0.14
CA LEU A 151 4.81 -5.97 0.75
C LEU A 151 3.87 -6.13 1.94
N LYS A 152 3.50 -5.02 2.62
CA LYS A 152 2.55 -5.07 3.74
C LYS A 152 1.18 -5.62 3.29
N LEU A 153 0.69 -5.21 2.12
CA LEU A 153 -0.60 -5.66 1.60
C LEU A 153 -0.60 -7.15 1.23
N ILE A 154 0.55 -7.71 0.86
CA ILE A 154 0.71 -9.15 0.59
C ILE A 154 1.18 -9.97 1.81
N GLY A 155 1.30 -9.36 3.01
CA GLY A 155 1.61 -10.06 4.26
C GLY A 155 3.10 -10.15 4.60
N ARG A 156 3.95 -9.32 3.98
CA ARG A 156 5.38 -9.20 4.28
C ARG A 156 5.62 -7.86 4.97
N TYR A 157 5.89 -7.88 6.28
CA TYR A 157 5.86 -6.68 7.12
C TYR A 157 7.24 -6.12 7.46
N ASP A 158 8.29 -6.55 6.76
CA ASP A 158 9.68 -6.12 7.00
C ASP A 158 9.95 -4.66 6.63
N GLY A 159 9.19 -4.10 5.67
CA GLY A 159 9.35 -2.73 5.17
C GLY A 159 8.60 -1.71 6.01
N LEU A 160 9.23 -0.56 6.30
CA LEU A 160 8.57 0.53 7.04
C LEU A 160 7.66 1.37 6.13
N ALA A 161 8.00 1.51 4.84
CA ALA A 161 7.29 2.34 3.87
C ALA A 161 7.12 3.80 4.34
N LEU A 162 8.22 4.42 4.73
CA LEU A 162 8.20 5.77 5.29
C LEU A 162 7.87 6.83 4.22
N ASP A 163 6.88 7.65 4.52
CA ASP A 163 6.51 8.83 3.74
C ASP A 163 6.48 10.10 4.62
N SER A 164 6.04 11.21 4.07
CA SER A 164 5.96 12.47 4.80
C SER A 164 4.97 12.40 5.96
N TRP A 165 3.86 11.68 5.78
CA TRP A 165 2.82 11.52 6.80
C TRP A 165 3.33 10.66 7.96
N THR A 166 3.88 9.47 7.70
CA THR A 166 4.42 8.58 8.74
C THR A 166 5.55 9.23 9.52
N ARG A 167 6.43 10.02 8.85
CA ARG A 167 7.48 10.78 9.53
C ARG A 167 6.91 11.87 10.45
N ALA A 168 5.87 12.58 10.00
CA ALA A 168 5.19 13.59 10.82
C ALA A 168 4.47 12.96 12.03
N GLN A 169 3.78 11.83 11.83
CA GLN A 169 3.15 11.08 12.91
C GLN A 169 4.16 10.58 13.94
N PHE A 170 5.26 9.98 13.49
CA PHE A 170 6.33 9.56 14.39
C PHE A 170 6.91 10.74 15.19
N ALA A 171 7.15 11.87 14.55
CA ALA A 171 7.62 13.08 15.22
C ALA A 171 6.67 13.50 16.33
N ARG A 172 5.37 13.53 16.05
CA ARG A 172 4.31 13.89 17.00
C ARG A 172 4.20 12.90 18.15
N MET A 173 4.10 11.60 17.84
CA MET A 173 3.76 10.58 18.83
C MET A 173 4.96 10.05 19.61
N ARG A 174 6.13 9.97 18.97
CA ARG A 174 7.31 9.25 19.49
C ARG A 174 8.56 10.12 19.66
N ASN A 175 8.54 11.37 19.22
CA ASN A 175 9.72 12.25 19.25
C ASN A 175 9.44 13.66 19.75
N SER A 176 8.43 13.84 20.60
CA SER A 176 8.07 15.14 21.24
C SER A 176 7.91 16.28 20.22
N GLY A 177 7.30 15.99 19.05
CA GLY A 177 7.09 16.94 17.97
C GLY A 177 8.33 17.25 17.11
N ARG A 178 9.49 16.69 17.42
CA ARG A 178 10.73 16.94 16.66
C ARG A 178 10.87 15.97 15.51
N THR A 179 11.36 16.44 14.37
CA THR A 179 11.68 15.57 13.22
C THR A 179 12.67 14.48 13.61
N ALA A 180 12.52 13.30 13.00
CA ALA A 180 13.41 12.18 13.18
C ALA A 180 13.93 11.69 11.84
N SER A 181 15.19 11.24 11.79
CA SER A 181 15.74 10.60 10.61
C SER A 181 15.14 9.21 10.42
N ASP A 182 15.09 8.72 9.17
CA ASP A 182 14.64 7.37 8.83
C ASP A 182 15.41 6.30 9.62
N LYS A 183 16.70 6.53 9.85
CA LYS A 183 17.54 5.66 10.69
C LYS A 183 17.04 5.59 12.14
N LYS A 184 16.59 6.73 12.71
CA LYS A 184 16.03 6.76 14.07
C LYS A 184 14.70 6.03 14.13
N ILE A 185 13.81 6.25 13.14
CA ILE A 185 12.54 5.54 13.03
C ILE A 185 12.78 4.03 12.88
N GLY A 186 13.67 3.64 11.96
CA GLY A 186 14.01 2.25 11.73
C GLY A 186 14.56 1.54 12.99
N ARG A 187 15.43 2.23 13.76
CA ARG A 187 15.93 1.71 15.03
C ARG A 187 14.83 1.53 16.07
N PHE A 188 13.87 2.42 16.11
CA PHE A 188 12.75 2.34 17.07
C PHE A 188 11.91 1.07 16.84
N TYR A 189 11.62 0.73 15.58
CA TYR A 189 10.80 -0.44 15.25
C TYR A 189 11.61 -1.72 14.99
N SER A 190 12.95 -1.67 14.98
CA SER A 190 13.79 -2.87 14.75
C SER A 190 13.59 -3.98 15.78
N ARG A 191 13.12 -3.63 16.99
CA ARG A 191 12.78 -4.58 18.05
C ARG A 191 11.65 -5.55 17.70
N PHE A 192 10.90 -5.26 16.64
CA PHE A 192 9.80 -6.11 16.16
C PHE A 192 10.17 -6.96 14.94
N ASP A 193 11.45 -7.02 14.58
CA ASP A 193 12.00 -7.84 13.50
C ASP A 193 11.17 -7.76 12.20
N SER A 194 10.69 -8.88 11.69
CA SER A 194 9.86 -8.97 10.48
C SER A 194 8.49 -8.28 10.60
N TRP A 195 8.03 -7.98 11.81
CA TRP A 195 6.74 -7.30 12.07
C TRP A 195 6.85 -5.78 12.15
N ARG A 196 8.06 -5.21 11.99
CA ARG A 196 8.33 -3.79 12.22
C ARG A 196 7.48 -2.84 11.38
N GLY A 197 7.14 -3.21 10.14
CA GLY A 197 6.29 -2.39 9.28
C GLY A 197 4.83 -2.40 9.68
N LEU A 198 4.32 -3.53 10.20
CA LEU A 198 2.97 -3.62 10.72
C LEU A 198 2.85 -2.92 12.08
N ALA A 199 3.86 -3.08 12.95
CA ALA A 199 3.93 -2.37 14.22
C ALA A 199 3.96 -0.85 14.02
N LEU A 200 4.77 -0.36 13.08
CA LEU A 200 4.78 1.06 12.71
C LEU A 200 3.41 1.51 12.20
N TRP A 201 2.78 0.76 11.30
CA TRP A 201 1.47 1.13 10.77
C TRP A 201 0.43 1.24 11.89
N CYS A 202 0.31 0.22 12.73
CA CYS A 202 -0.62 0.26 13.87
C CYS A 202 -0.34 1.44 14.79
N ASP A 203 0.93 1.68 15.14
CA ASP A 203 1.33 2.78 16.01
C ASP A 203 0.96 4.15 15.42
N MET A 204 1.25 4.37 14.14
CA MET A 204 0.94 5.65 13.48
C MET A 204 -0.56 5.89 13.27
N THR A 205 -1.37 4.83 13.22
CA THR A 205 -2.82 4.90 13.00
C THR A 205 -3.63 4.71 14.30
N ARG A 206 -2.99 4.64 15.45
CA ARG A 206 -3.64 4.40 16.75
C ARG A 206 -4.82 5.34 17.01
N ASP A 207 -4.65 6.64 16.71
CA ASP A 207 -5.68 7.65 16.93
C ASP A 207 -6.97 7.40 16.11
N TRP A 208 -6.90 6.56 15.06
CA TRP A 208 -8.09 6.21 14.27
C TRP A 208 -9.01 5.23 15.00
N LEU A 209 -8.48 4.51 15.99
CA LEU A 209 -9.27 3.62 16.86
C LEU A 209 -9.97 4.39 17.96
N ASP A 210 -9.44 5.53 18.39
CA ASP A 210 -10.05 6.41 19.39
C ASP A 210 -11.22 7.20 18.77
N GLN A 211 -12.21 6.49 18.34
CA GLN A 211 -13.25 6.77 17.37
C GLN A 211 -14.34 7.75 17.71
N GLN A 212 -14.05 8.84 18.33
CA GLN A 212 -14.95 10.00 18.21
C GLN A 212 -14.56 10.93 17.04
N ASN A 213 -13.51 10.59 16.27
CA ASN A 213 -12.94 11.43 15.20
C ASN A 213 -12.98 10.83 13.76
N VAL A 214 -13.60 9.68 13.54
CA VAL A 214 -13.62 9.02 12.20
C VAL A 214 -14.65 9.60 11.22
N ALA A 215 -15.37 10.61 11.55
CA ALA A 215 -16.39 11.23 10.70
C ALA A 215 -15.85 12.34 9.78
N LYS A 216 -14.59 12.27 9.33
CA LYS A 216 -14.03 13.25 8.37
C LYS A 216 -13.07 12.58 7.39
N TRP A 217 -13.63 11.69 6.56
CA TRP A 217 -13.02 11.27 5.28
C TRP A 217 -13.98 11.52 4.13
#